data_a82927ae9c91cb45f82570b93fc1edf3
#
_entry.id   a82927ae9c91cb45f82570b93fc1edf3
#
_cell.length_a   1.000
_cell.length_b   1.000
_cell.length_c   1.000
_cell.angle_alpha   90.00
_cell.angle_beta   90.00
_cell.angle_gamma   90.00
#
_symmetry.space_group_name_H-M   'P 1'
#
loop_
_entity.id
_entity.type
_entity.pdbx_description
1 polymer ?
#
loop_
_entity_poly.entity_id
_entity_poly.type
_entity_poly.pdbx_seq_one_letter_code
_entity_poly.pdbx_strand_id
1 'polypeptide(L)'
;MDYLLEIDDLHTYFKTKKGTVKAVNGVSYRVEAGKTLGIVGESGSGKSVSAMSILKLLDGNGYIDSGEIKFKGRNLVECSQNDMYQIRGNEISVIFQEPMTSLNPVYTIEKQLNEVYLTHQKISKEEASKKSLEMLNAVKIPNAKSIMKQYPHQLSV
;
A
#
# COMPACT_ATOMS: atom_id res chain seq x y z
N MET A 1 -11.11 12.98 20.15
CA MET A 1 -9.80 12.56 19.63
C MET A 1 -10.00 12.24 18.17
N ASP A 2 -9.23 12.89 17.31
CA ASP A 2 -9.39 12.64 15.87
C ASP A 2 -8.43 11.50 15.47
N TYR A 3 -8.99 10.34 15.21
CA TYR A 3 -8.23 9.21 14.70
C TYR A 3 -7.84 9.45 13.25
N LEU A 4 -6.61 9.08 12.89
CA LEU A 4 -6.12 9.15 11.52
C LEU A 4 -6.77 8.04 10.66
N LEU A 5 -6.89 6.84 11.24
CA LEU A 5 -7.51 5.67 10.63
C LEU A 5 -8.45 5.03 11.65
N GLU A 6 -9.66 4.73 11.21
CA GLU A 6 -10.65 3.99 11.99
C GLU A 6 -11.19 2.84 11.14
N ILE A 7 -11.18 1.66 11.69
CA ILE A 7 -11.80 0.47 11.13
C ILE A 7 -12.86 0.04 12.10
N ASP A 8 -14.09 -0.09 11.62
CA ASP A 8 -15.24 -0.45 12.44
C ASP A 8 -16.01 -1.61 11.82
N ASP A 9 -16.12 -2.69 12.60
CA ASP A 9 -16.82 -3.93 12.26
C ASP A 9 -16.50 -4.45 10.84
N LEU A 10 -15.22 -4.47 10.47
CA LEU A 10 -14.78 -4.84 9.12
C LEU A 10 -14.99 -6.32 8.86
N HIS A 11 -15.68 -6.63 7.77
CA HIS A 11 -15.84 -7.96 7.23
C HIS A 11 -15.28 -8.02 5.81
N THR A 12 -14.26 -8.87 5.60
CA THR A 12 -13.64 -9.08 4.30
C THR A 12 -13.64 -10.56 3.95
N TYR A 13 -14.27 -10.91 2.83
CA TYR A 13 -14.52 -12.27 2.43
C TYR A 13 -13.96 -12.57 1.02
N PHE A 14 -13.75 -13.86 0.74
CA PHE A 14 -13.31 -14.36 -0.57
C PHE A 14 -14.30 -15.39 -1.09
N LYS A 15 -14.79 -15.19 -2.31
CA LYS A 15 -15.60 -16.19 -3.01
C LYS A 15 -14.72 -17.29 -3.57
N THR A 16 -14.97 -18.54 -3.21
CA THR A 16 -14.26 -19.71 -3.72
C THR A 16 -15.24 -20.69 -4.34
N LYS A 17 -14.74 -21.64 -5.12
CA LYS A 17 -15.57 -22.73 -5.68
C LYS A 17 -16.26 -23.59 -4.60
N LYS A 18 -15.72 -23.60 -3.38
CA LYS A 18 -16.24 -24.39 -2.25
C LYS A 18 -17.09 -23.56 -1.28
N GLY A 19 -17.31 -22.27 -1.56
CA GLY A 19 -18.08 -21.37 -0.71
C GLY A 19 -17.32 -20.09 -0.37
N THR A 20 -17.82 -19.35 0.60
CA THR A 20 -17.23 -18.07 1.05
C THR A 20 -16.28 -18.29 2.21
N VAL A 21 -15.05 -17.81 2.07
CA VAL A 21 -14.06 -17.76 3.15
C VAL A 21 -14.15 -16.39 3.82
N LYS A 22 -14.41 -16.37 5.12
CA LYS A 22 -14.46 -15.15 5.95
C LYS A 22 -13.09 -14.87 6.53
N ALA A 23 -12.27 -14.13 5.77
CA ALA A 23 -10.88 -13.89 6.14
C ALA A 23 -10.73 -12.82 7.24
N VAL A 24 -11.61 -11.82 7.26
CA VAL A 24 -11.79 -10.85 8.34
C VAL A 24 -13.26 -10.87 8.72
N ASN A 25 -13.58 -10.99 10.01
CA ASN A 25 -14.94 -11.19 10.46
C ASN A 25 -15.23 -10.39 11.73
N GLY A 26 -15.63 -9.13 11.58
CA GLY A 26 -15.98 -8.23 12.67
C GLY A 26 -14.77 -7.65 13.40
N VAL A 27 -13.81 -7.08 12.68
CA VAL A 27 -12.59 -6.50 13.29
C VAL A 27 -12.71 -4.99 13.37
N SER A 28 -12.41 -4.43 14.55
CA SER A 28 -12.38 -2.99 14.80
C SER A 28 -11.07 -2.59 15.45
N TYR A 29 -10.44 -1.52 14.95
CA TYR A 29 -9.28 -0.88 15.55
C TYR A 29 -9.10 0.56 15.02
N ARG A 30 -8.27 1.33 15.73
CA ARG A 30 -8.05 2.75 15.44
C ARG A 30 -6.57 3.10 15.53
N VAL A 31 -6.15 4.06 14.73
CA VAL A 31 -4.78 4.59 14.74
C VAL A 31 -4.85 6.11 14.87
N GLU A 32 -4.20 6.64 15.89
CA GLU A 32 -4.04 8.08 16.08
C GLU A 32 -2.92 8.63 15.17
N ALA A 33 -3.01 9.91 14.81
CA ALA A 33 -1.96 10.57 14.06
C ALA A 33 -0.62 10.53 14.83
N GLY A 34 0.46 10.17 14.13
CA GLY A 34 1.80 10.06 14.71
C GLY A 34 2.01 8.86 15.65
N LYS A 35 1.06 7.94 15.73
CA LYS A 35 1.17 6.71 16.53
C LYS A 35 1.37 5.48 15.64
N THR A 36 1.89 4.43 16.26
CA THR A 36 2.06 3.10 15.64
C THR A 36 1.15 2.11 16.33
N LEU A 37 0.40 1.33 15.55
CA LEU A 37 -0.39 0.21 16.01
C LEU A 37 0.25 -1.10 15.54
N GLY A 38 0.57 -2.00 16.49
CA GLY A 38 1.01 -3.35 16.19
C GLY A 38 -0.15 -4.32 16.17
N ILE A 39 -0.35 -5.05 15.07
CA ILE A 39 -1.35 -6.11 14.94
C ILE A 39 -0.61 -7.45 14.92
N VAL A 40 -0.85 -8.28 15.93
CA VAL A 40 -0.21 -9.60 16.09
C VAL A 40 -1.24 -10.72 15.99
N GLY A 41 -0.80 -11.91 15.64
CA GLY A 41 -1.65 -13.09 15.51
C GLY A 41 -0.97 -14.18 14.67
N GLU A 42 -1.54 -15.35 14.65
CA GLU A 42 -1.03 -16.51 13.90
C GLU A 42 -1.12 -16.31 12.38
N SER A 43 -0.39 -17.15 11.64
CA SER A 43 -0.52 -17.17 10.17
C SER A 43 -1.97 -17.50 9.79
N GLY A 44 -2.50 -16.81 8.79
CA GLY A 44 -3.89 -17.00 8.34
C GLY A 44 -4.97 -16.31 9.20
N SER A 45 -4.61 -15.57 10.25
CA SER A 45 -5.58 -14.87 11.12
C SER A 45 -6.20 -13.59 10.50
N GLY A 46 -5.94 -13.29 9.24
CA GLY A 46 -6.55 -12.15 8.53
C GLY A 46 -5.80 -10.82 8.63
N LYS A 47 -4.64 -10.73 9.31
CA LYS A 47 -3.87 -9.48 9.49
C LYS A 47 -3.57 -8.77 8.16
N SER A 48 -2.96 -9.47 7.22
CA SER A 48 -2.62 -8.92 5.90
C SER A 48 -3.87 -8.56 5.11
N VAL A 49 -4.92 -9.38 5.19
CA VAL A 49 -6.21 -9.09 4.52
C VAL A 49 -6.83 -7.83 5.09
N SER A 50 -6.82 -7.64 6.41
CA SER A 50 -7.30 -6.40 7.05
C SER A 50 -6.53 -5.17 6.54
N ALA A 51 -5.20 -5.25 6.48
CA ALA A 51 -4.37 -4.17 5.95
C ALA A 51 -4.62 -3.90 4.45
N MET A 52 -4.74 -4.94 3.63
CA MET A 52 -5.05 -4.81 2.19
C MET A 52 -6.45 -4.27 1.93
N SER A 53 -7.41 -4.54 2.84
CA SER A 53 -8.77 -4.00 2.77
C SER A 53 -8.79 -2.46 2.83
N ILE A 54 -7.88 -1.85 3.61
CA ILE A 54 -7.78 -0.38 3.73
C ILE A 54 -7.55 0.25 2.36
N LEU A 55 -6.69 -0.35 1.55
CA LEU A 55 -6.36 0.14 0.22
C LEU A 55 -7.18 -0.50 -0.90
N LYS A 56 -8.17 -1.35 -0.58
CA LYS A 56 -8.91 -2.15 -1.57
C LYS A 56 -7.99 -2.92 -2.53
N LEU A 57 -6.89 -3.47 -2.01
CA LEU A 57 -5.91 -4.29 -2.72
C LEU A 57 -6.14 -5.77 -2.37
N LEU A 58 -7.36 -6.22 -2.53
CA LEU A 58 -7.75 -7.61 -2.29
C LEU A 58 -7.51 -8.43 -3.56
N ASP A 59 -6.90 -9.61 -3.41
CA ASP A 59 -6.64 -10.50 -4.53
C ASP A 59 -7.93 -11.14 -5.07
N GLY A 60 -7.97 -11.29 -6.38
CA GLY A 60 -8.94 -12.11 -7.13
C GLY A 60 -10.40 -11.78 -6.82
N ASN A 61 -11.02 -12.61 -6.02
CA ASN A 61 -12.45 -12.62 -5.66
C ASN A 61 -12.70 -12.14 -4.22
N GLY A 62 -11.73 -11.43 -3.62
CA GLY A 62 -11.88 -10.78 -2.33
C GLY A 62 -12.75 -9.52 -2.42
N TYR A 63 -13.59 -9.30 -1.42
CA TYR A 63 -14.44 -8.13 -1.31
C TYR A 63 -14.71 -7.76 0.14
N ILE A 64 -14.95 -6.49 0.39
CA ILE A 64 -15.44 -6.01 1.66
C ILE A 64 -16.95 -6.25 1.67
N ASP A 65 -17.41 -7.07 2.61
CA ASP A 65 -18.82 -7.45 2.76
C ASP A 65 -19.60 -6.40 3.54
N SER A 66 -19.03 -5.95 4.66
CA SER A 66 -19.59 -4.91 5.51
C SER A 66 -18.52 -4.25 6.38
N GLY A 67 -18.93 -3.22 7.13
CA GLY A 67 -18.07 -2.42 7.99
C GLY A 67 -17.59 -1.14 7.33
N GLU A 68 -16.87 -0.31 8.08
CA GLU A 68 -16.37 0.98 7.65
C GLU A 68 -14.85 1.04 7.80
N ILE A 69 -14.22 1.76 6.87
CA ILE A 69 -12.80 2.11 6.92
C ILE A 69 -12.70 3.62 6.72
N LYS A 70 -12.50 4.37 7.79
CA LYS A 70 -12.38 5.83 7.73
C LYS A 70 -10.92 6.25 7.80
N PHE A 71 -10.47 7.00 6.81
CA PHE A 71 -9.16 7.64 6.81
C PHE A 71 -9.35 9.16 6.78
N LYS A 72 -8.86 9.86 7.80
CA LYS A 72 -9.10 11.30 7.99
C LYS A 72 -10.59 11.66 7.91
N GLY A 73 -11.46 10.81 8.48
CA GLY A 73 -12.92 10.99 8.46
C GLY A 73 -13.62 10.58 7.16
N ARG A 74 -12.90 10.23 6.08
CA ARG A 74 -13.46 9.79 4.81
C ARG A 74 -13.60 8.26 4.77
N ASN A 75 -14.79 7.75 4.49
CA ASN A 75 -15.02 6.30 4.36
C ASN A 75 -14.44 5.78 3.03
N LEU A 76 -13.36 5.00 3.13
CA LEU A 76 -12.66 4.44 1.97
C LEU A 76 -13.47 3.32 1.27
N VAL A 77 -14.38 2.65 1.99
CA VAL A 77 -15.22 1.60 1.41
C VAL A 77 -16.10 2.17 0.30
N GLU A 78 -16.59 3.39 0.46
CA GLU A 78 -17.45 4.08 -0.49
C GLU A 78 -16.67 4.81 -1.62
N CYS A 79 -15.36 4.96 -1.47
CA CYS A 79 -14.54 5.66 -2.45
C CYS A 79 -14.55 4.97 -3.81
N SER A 80 -14.63 5.77 -4.87
CA SER A 80 -14.45 5.29 -6.25
C SER A 80 -13.01 4.81 -6.48
N GLN A 81 -12.78 4.10 -7.59
CA GLN A 81 -11.42 3.70 -7.97
C GLN A 81 -10.51 4.92 -8.22
N ASN A 82 -11.04 6.00 -8.78
CA ASN A 82 -10.29 7.24 -8.99
C ASN A 82 -9.88 7.89 -7.66
N ASP A 83 -10.76 7.88 -6.65
CA ASP A 83 -10.42 8.37 -5.32
C ASP A 83 -9.32 7.54 -4.69
N MET A 84 -9.45 6.22 -4.76
CA MET A 84 -8.43 5.30 -4.24
C MET A 84 -7.10 5.44 -4.95
N TYR A 85 -7.10 5.75 -6.25
CA TYR A 85 -5.90 6.02 -7.02
C TYR A 85 -5.14 7.25 -6.50
N GLN A 86 -5.84 8.29 -6.05
CA GLN A 86 -5.22 9.48 -5.45
C GLN A 86 -4.67 9.21 -4.03
N ILE A 87 -5.24 8.25 -3.32
CA ILE A 87 -4.84 7.91 -1.94
C ILE A 87 -3.64 6.97 -1.93
N ARG A 88 -3.66 5.95 -2.80
CA ARG A 88 -2.61 4.92 -2.88
C ARG A 88 -1.28 5.52 -3.31
N GLY A 89 -0.25 5.29 -2.51
CA GLY A 89 1.11 5.78 -2.77
C GLY A 89 1.34 7.26 -2.43
N ASN A 90 0.28 8.05 -2.23
CA ASN A 90 0.35 9.46 -1.88
C ASN A 90 0.03 9.70 -0.39
N GLU A 91 -1.11 9.21 0.08
CA GLU A 91 -1.55 9.40 1.47
C GLU A 91 -1.37 8.13 2.32
N ILE A 92 -1.53 6.96 1.72
CA ILE A 92 -1.33 5.66 2.36
C ILE A 92 -0.46 4.80 1.46
N SER A 93 0.62 4.25 2.04
CA SER A 93 1.55 3.35 1.35
C SER A 93 1.61 1.99 2.06
N VAL A 94 2.02 0.97 1.34
CA VAL A 94 2.25 -0.39 1.85
C VAL A 94 3.66 -0.83 1.57
N ILE A 95 4.29 -1.44 2.56
CA ILE A 95 5.52 -2.22 2.39
C ILE A 95 5.11 -3.69 2.47
N PHE A 96 5.26 -4.42 1.35
CA PHE A 96 4.91 -5.84 1.28
C PHE A 96 5.95 -6.69 1.99
N GLN A 97 5.53 -7.86 2.46
CA GLN A 97 6.40 -8.81 3.17
C GLN A 97 7.56 -9.30 2.27
N GLU A 98 7.32 -9.44 0.97
CA GLU A 98 8.32 -9.76 -0.04
C GLU A 98 8.52 -8.57 -0.99
N PRO A 99 9.36 -7.58 -0.62
CA PRO A 99 9.47 -6.33 -1.38
C PRO A 99 10.03 -6.53 -2.79
N MET A 100 10.81 -7.57 -3.04
CA MET A 100 11.37 -7.86 -4.37
C MET A 100 10.30 -8.24 -5.38
N THR A 101 9.20 -8.87 -4.96
CA THR A 101 8.09 -9.23 -5.85
C THR A 101 7.24 -8.03 -6.25
N SER A 102 7.34 -6.93 -5.53
CA SER A 102 6.61 -5.69 -5.85
C SER A 102 7.28 -4.85 -6.93
N LEU A 103 8.55 -5.13 -7.26
CA LEU A 103 9.27 -4.44 -8.33
C LEU A 103 9.04 -5.14 -9.67
N ASN A 104 8.68 -4.36 -10.69
CA ASN A 104 8.55 -4.87 -12.05
C ASN A 104 9.94 -5.15 -12.66
N PRO A 105 10.29 -6.41 -13.01
CA PRO A 105 11.63 -6.78 -13.44
C PRO A 105 12.04 -6.20 -14.79
N VAL A 106 11.10 -5.72 -15.60
CA VAL A 106 11.38 -5.17 -16.94
C VAL A 106 11.52 -3.64 -16.98
N TYR A 107 11.40 -3.00 -15.80
CA TYR A 107 11.63 -1.56 -15.67
C TYR A 107 12.82 -1.27 -14.76
N THR A 108 13.57 -0.21 -15.10
CA THR A 108 14.64 0.28 -14.23
C THR A 108 14.09 0.82 -12.91
N ILE A 109 14.94 0.86 -11.90
CA ILE A 109 14.59 1.45 -10.58
C ILE A 109 14.14 2.90 -10.75
N GLU A 110 14.86 3.69 -11.56
CA GLU A 110 14.49 5.08 -11.84
C GLU A 110 13.06 5.21 -12.40
N LYS A 111 12.71 4.37 -13.39
CA LYS A 111 11.38 4.43 -14.00
C LYS A 111 10.28 4.19 -12.98
N GLN A 112 10.48 3.19 -12.11
CA GLN A 112 9.49 2.82 -11.09
C GLN A 112 9.37 3.87 -9.98
N LEU A 113 10.48 4.45 -9.53
CA LEU A 113 10.46 5.53 -8.54
C LEU A 113 9.85 6.81 -9.11
N ASN A 114 10.20 7.18 -10.34
CA ASN A 114 9.68 8.37 -11.00
C ASN A 114 8.18 8.30 -11.23
N GLU A 115 7.63 7.09 -11.48
CA GLU A 115 6.20 6.88 -11.71
C GLU A 115 5.35 7.40 -10.55
N VAL A 116 5.79 7.19 -9.31
CA VAL A 116 5.08 7.70 -8.12
C VAL A 116 4.96 9.22 -8.16
N TYR A 117 6.05 9.92 -8.45
CA TYR A 117 6.05 11.37 -8.53
C TYR A 117 5.24 11.90 -9.70
N LEU A 118 5.39 11.29 -10.88
CA LEU A 118 4.68 11.71 -12.10
C LEU A 118 3.19 11.45 -12.02
N THR A 119 2.77 10.46 -11.24
CA THR A 119 1.36 10.13 -11.03
C THR A 119 0.67 11.13 -10.11
N HIS A 120 1.35 11.55 -9.04
CA HIS A 120 0.72 12.35 -7.98
C HIS A 120 1.12 13.83 -8.00
N GLN A 121 2.15 14.20 -8.75
CA GLN A 121 2.67 15.57 -8.82
C GLN A 121 2.76 16.05 -10.27
N LYS A 122 2.43 17.32 -10.50
CA LYS A 122 2.58 17.97 -11.80
C LYS A 122 4.02 18.47 -11.97
N ILE A 123 4.97 17.56 -12.15
CA ILE A 123 6.40 17.88 -12.30
C ILE A 123 6.98 17.26 -13.56
N SER A 124 8.15 17.75 -13.99
CA SER A 124 8.88 17.20 -15.13
C SER A 124 9.53 15.85 -14.79
N LYS A 125 9.95 15.10 -15.83
CA LYS A 125 10.69 13.83 -15.64
C LYS A 125 12.04 14.07 -14.95
N GLU A 126 12.70 15.18 -15.26
CA GLU A 126 13.97 15.59 -14.68
C GLU A 126 13.82 15.86 -13.18
N GLU A 127 12.74 16.55 -12.77
CA GLU A 127 12.44 16.80 -11.38
C GLU A 127 12.08 15.51 -10.63
N ALA A 128 11.31 14.62 -11.25
CA ALA A 128 11.00 13.30 -10.69
C ALA A 128 12.27 12.48 -10.46
N SER A 129 13.19 12.46 -11.43
CA SER A 129 14.47 11.77 -11.34
C SER A 129 15.35 12.33 -10.22
N LYS A 130 15.39 13.65 -10.07
CA LYS A 130 16.11 14.31 -8.97
C LYS A 130 15.52 13.90 -7.60
N LYS A 131 14.20 13.94 -7.43
CA LYS A 131 13.52 13.53 -6.19
C LYS A 131 13.75 12.04 -5.88
N SER A 132 13.70 11.18 -6.89
CA SER A 132 13.98 9.75 -6.74
C SER A 132 15.42 9.52 -6.26
N LEU A 133 16.39 10.23 -6.80
CA LEU A 133 17.79 10.16 -6.35
C LEU A 133 17.95 10.68 -4.91
N GLU A 134 17.31 11.78 -4.57
CA GLU A 134 17.32 12.32 -3.21
C GLU A 134 16.73 11.32 -2.20
N MET A 135 15.64 10.64 -2.56
CA MET A 135 15.02 9.62 -1.72
C MET A 135 15.94 8.41 -1.50
N LEU A 136 16.58 7.90 -2.55
CA LEU A 136 17.54 6.80 -2.42
C LEU A 136 18.73 7.17 -1.51
N ASN A 137 19.21 8.41 -1.62
CA ASN A 137 20.26 8.91 -0.73
C ASN A 137 19.77 9.06 0.72
N ALA A 138 18.53 9.52 0.92
CA ALA A 138 17.94 9.66 2.26
C ALA A 138 17.84 8.33 3.01
N VAL A 139 17.53 7.25 2.29
CA VAL A 139 17.54 5.88 2.85
C VAL A 139 18.93 5.22 2.79
N LYS A 140 19.98 5.98 2.50
CA LYS A 140 21.40 5.55 2.51
C LYS A 140 21.71 4.39 1.54
N ILE A 141 21.04 4.34 0.40
CA ILE A 141 21.39 3.38 -0.66
C ILE A 141 22.74 3.79 -1.27
N PRO A 142 23.78 2.92 -1.22
CA PRO A 142 25.08 3.24 -1.79
C PRO A 142 24.98 3.35 -3.32
N ASN A 143 25.79 4.23 -3.92
CA ASN A 143 25.81 4.41 -5.37
C ASN A 143 24.43 4.66 -6.02
N ALA A 144 23.55 5.38 -5.35
CA ALA A 144 22.15 5.59 -5.74
C ALA A 144 21.99 5.97 -7.22
N LYS A 145 22.86 6.84 -7.76
CA LYS A 145 22.84 7.25 -9.18
C LYS A 145 23.08 6.09 -10.15
N SER A 146 23.89 5.11 -9.77
CA SER A 146 24.13 3.91 -10.59
C SER A 146 22.94 2.94 -10.45
N ILE A 147 22.42 2.77 -9.24
CA ILE A 147 21.28 1.90 -8.94
C ILE A 147 20.02 2.33 -9.69
N MET A 148 19.77 3.62 -9.84
CA MET A 148 18.63 4.12 -10.62
C MET A 148 18.59 3.55 -12.04
N LYS A 149 19.74 3.28 -12.64
CA LYS A 149 19.84 2.75 -14.02
C LYS A 149 19.74 1.24 -14.11
N GLN A 150 19.77 0.56 -12.98
CA GLN A 150 19.70 -0.91 -12.89
C GLN A 150 18.26 -1.41 -12.92
N TYR A 151 18.12 -2.67 -13.27
CA TYR A 151 16.88 -3.44 -13.14
C TYR A 151 16.84 -4.16 -11.78
N PRO A 152 15.65 -4.51 -11.26
CA PRO A 152 15.51 -5.17 -9.96
C PRO A 152 16.42 -6.41 -9.78
N HIS A 153 16.55 -7.24 -10.81
CA HIS A 153 17.38 -8.45 -10.77
C HIS A 153 18.89 -8.19 -10.71
N GLN A 154 19.34 -6.95 -10.91
CA GLN A 154 20.74 -6.54 -10.82
C GLN A 154 21.10 -6.01 -9.43
N LEU A 155 20.10 -5.85 -8.54
CA LEU A 155 20.34 -5.44 -7.18
C LEU A 155 20.87 -6.62 -6.38
N SER A 156 22.05 -6.46 -5.79
CA SER A 156 22.56 -7.42 -4.81
C SER A 156 21.81 -7.24 -3.49
N VAL A 157 21.23 -8.30 -3.00
CA VAL A 157 20.64 -8.39 -1.65
C VAL A 157 21.73 -8.75 -0.67
#